data_1a223821dafc3862049bf995ad27dd59
#
_entry.id   1a223821dafc3862049bf995ad27dd59
#
_cell.length_a   1.000
_cell.length_b   1.000
_cell.length_c   1.000
_cell.angle_alpha   90.00
_cell.angle_beta   90.00
_cell.angle_gamma   90.00
#
_symmetry.space_group_name_H-M   'P 1'
#
loop_
_entity.id
_entity.type
_entity.pdbx_description
1 polymer ?
#
loop_
_entity_poly.entity_id
_entity_poly.type
_entity_poly.pdbx_seq_one_letter_code
_entity_poly.pdbx_strand_id
1 'polypeptide(L)'
;GAWSAERRLAYWINAYNALVLRAVIEAYPIRGTSAEFPAASVMQIPGMFAGREHQIAGERLTLELIEEERIAPFGDPRAHLALGRGAVGSPRLRSEPFRELELETQLEAVVADFATTPRHVTVDRAADQVVVSALLGWRPDRFAGLAGADDSTGRSALERGVVSLIAPALFPSERAFLAENTFRFSYHEFDWRLN
;
A
#
# COMPACT_ATOMS: atom_id res chain seq x y z
N GLY A 1 -3.31 -29.53 10.72
CA GLY A 1 -3.70 -28.47 11.64
C GLY A 1 -4.08 -27.22 10.89
N ALA A 2 -4.89 -26.35 11.48
CA ALA A 2 -5.24 -25.07 10.86
C ALA A 2 -3.97 -24.17 10.78
N TRP A 3 -3.87 -23.36 9.71
CA TRP A 3 -2.78 -22.40 9.57
C TRP A 3 -2.89 -21.27 10.61
N SER A 4 -1.77 -20.76 11.09
CA SER A 4 -1.72 -19.54 11.91
C SER A 4 -2.27 -18.33 11.17
N ALA A 5 -2.55 -17.25 11.87
CA ALA A 5 -2.97 -15.98 11.27
C ALA A 5 -1.87 -15.42 10.35
N GLU A 6 -0.61 -15.45 10.82
CA GLU A 6 0.57 -14.95 10.10
C GLU A 6 0.79 -15.74 8.80
N ARG A 7 0.66 -17.07 8.85
CA ARG A 7 0.78 -17.92 7.67
C ARG A 7 -0.30 -17.63 6.64
N ARG A 8 -1.54 -17.40 7.07
CA ARG A 8 -2.66 -17.06 6.20
C ARG A 8 -2.47 -15.69 5.56
N LEU A 9 -2.06 -14.69 6.35
CA LEU A 9 -1.81 -13.34 5.84
C LEU A 9 -0.65 -13.35 4.83
N ALA A 10 0.48 -13.98 5.16
CA ALA A 10 1.62 -14.14 4.26
C ALA A 10 1.21 -14.81 2.94
N TYR A 11 0.41 -15.88 3.02
CA TYR A 11 -0.14 -16.57 1.83
C TYR A 11 -0.94 -15.63 0.94
N TRP A 12 -1.88 -14.85 1.51
CA TRP A 12 -2.75 -13.99 0.72
C TRP A 12 -2.02 -12.79 0.11
N ILE A 13 -1.04 -12.21 0.80
CA ILE A 13 -0.18 -11.16 0.24
C ILE A 13 0.62 -11.72 -0.96
N ASN A 14 1.25 -12.88 -0.80
CA ASN A 14 2.01 -13.53 -1.87
C ASN A 14 1.11 -13.89 -3.07
N ALA A 15 -0.06 -14.43 -2.79
CA ALA A 15 -1.04 -14.79 -3.81
C ALA A 15 -1.49 -13.57 -4.62
N TYR A 16 -1.87 -12.49 -3.95
CA TYR A 16 -2.23 -11.23 -4.61
C TYR A 16 -1.10 -10.75 -5.52
N ASN A 17 0.12 -10.64 -5.00
CA ASN A 17 1.27 -10.17 -5.76
C ASN A 17 1.60 -11.06 -6.97
N ALA A 18 1.54 -12.38 -6.81
CA ALA A 18 1.74 -13.33 -7.90
C ALA A 18 0.66 -13.19 -8.99
N LEU A 19 -0.60 -12.97 -8.61
CA LEU A 19 -1.70 -12.78 -9.56
C LEU A 19 -1.59 -11.45 -10.31
N VAL A 20 -1.13 -10.38 -9.66
CA VAL A 20 -0.82 -9.10 -10.34
C VAL A 20 0.29 -9.29 -11.37
N LEU A 21 1.41 -9.91 -10.98
CA LEU A 21 2.52 -10.21 -11.92
C LEU A 21 2.03 -11.07 -13.09
N ARG A 22 1.26 -12.11 -12.82
CA ARG A 22 0.70 -12.97 -13.86
C ARG A 22 -0.19 -12.17 -14.82
N ALA A 23 -1.08 -11.34 -14.32
CA ALA A 23 -1.98 -10.53 -15.15
C ALA A 23 -1.20 -9.56 -16.06
N VAL A 24 -0.12 -8.95 -15.54
CA VAL A 24 0.77 -8.07 -16.31
C VAL A 24 1.50 -8.87 -17.40
N ILE A 25 2.09 -10.03 -17.04
CA ILE A 25 2.84 -10.86 -18.01
C ILE A 25 1.93 -11.35 -19.14
N GLU A 26 0.71 -11.79 -18.80
CA GLU A 26 -0.27 -12.27 -19.81
C GLU A 26 -0.76 -11.15 -20.75
N ALA A 27 -0.78 -9.90 -20.27
CA ALA A 27 -1.21 -8.75 -21.07
C ALA A 27 -0.07 -8.02 -21.79
N TYR A 28 1.18 -8.38 -21.52
CA TYR A 28 2.34 -7.66 -22.07
C TYR A 28 2.57 -7.97 -23.56
N PRO A 29 2.88 -6.96 -24.42
CA PRO A 29 2.94 -5.53 -24.10
C PRO A 29 1.54 -4.92 -23.97
N ILE A 30 1.29 -4.23 -22.85
CA ILE A 30 0.01 -3.57 -22.60
C ILE A 30 -0.17 -2.43 -23.60
N ARG A 31 -1.29 -2.42 -24.35
CA ARG A 31 -1.63 -1.41 -25.34
C ARG A 31 -3.10 -1.06 -25.15
N GLY A 32 -3.36 -0.15 -24.23
CA GLY A 32 -4.73 0.27 -23.95
C GLY A 32 -5.14 1.49 -24.76
N THR A 33 -6.43 1.70 -24.84
CA THR A 33 -7.07 2.80 -25.59
C THR A 33 -7.86 3.74 -24.69
N SER A 34 -8.01 3.45 -23.40
CA SER A 34 -8.65 4.37 -22.46
C SER A 34 -7.81 5.63 -22.31
N ALA A 35 -8.45 6.80 -22.49
CA ALA A 35 -7.78 8.09 -22.33
C ALA A 35 -7.55 8.47 -20.86
N GLU A 36 -8.18 7.73 -19.91
CA GLU A 36 -8.11 8.01 -18.48
C GLU A 36 -6.74 7.62 -17.88
N PHE A 37 -6.07 6.63 -18.48
CA PHE A 37 -4.80 6.11 -17.98
C PHE A 37 -3.73 6.08 -19.06
N PRO A 38 -2.43 6.11 -18.69
CA PRO A 38 -1.34 5.93 -19.64
C PRO A 38 -1.52 4.65 -20.49
N ALA A 39 -1.16 4.69 -21.76
CA ALA A 39 -1.37 3.57 -22.70
C ALA A 39 -0.75 2.25 -22.25
N ALA A 40 0.38 2.29 -21.53
CA ALA A 40 1.04 1.11 -20.95
C ALA A 40 0.66 0.88 -19.47
N SER A 41 -0.42 1.48 -18.99
CA SER A 41 -0.87 1.30 -17.60
C SER A 41 -1.46 -0.10 -17.36
N VAL A 42 -1.28 -0.63 -16.15
CA VAL A 42 -2.01 -1.83 -15.69
C VAL A 42 -3.52 -1.63 -15.71
N MET A 43 -4.00 -0.39 -15.58
CA MET A 43 -5.42 -0.03 -15.66
C MET A 43 -6.02 -0.20 -17.07
N GLN A 44 -5.17 -0.39 -18.07
CA GLN A 44 -5.60 -0.75 -19.42
C GLN A 44 -5.93 -2.25 -19.58
N ILE A 45 -5.56 -3.08 -18.58
CA ILE A 45 -5.93 -4.50 -18.55
C ILE A 45 -7.40 -4.61 -18.13
N PRO A 46 -8.29 -5.18 -18.97
CA PRO A 46 -9.71 -5.25 -18.64
C PRO A 46 -9.97 -5.94 -17.30
N GLY A 47 -10.67 -5.24 -16.40
CA GLY A 47 -11.04 -5.74 -15.09
C GLY A 47 -9.88 -6.05 -14.15
N MET A 48 -8.70 -5.46 -14.34
CA MET A 48 -7.45 -5.79 -13.64
C MET A 48 -7.64 -6.09 -12.14
N PHE A 49 -8.33 -5.24 -11.42
CA PHE A 49 -8.49 -5.40 -9.97
C PHE A 49 -9.87 -5.94 -9.57
N ALA A 50 -10.95 -5.43 -10.13
CA ALA A 50 -12.32 -5.72 -9.70
C ALA A 50 -13.10 -6.69 -10.60
N GLY A 51 -12.70 -6.84 -11.87
CA GLY A 51 -13.50 -7.61 -12.85
C GLY A 51 -12.90 -8.96 -13.25
N ARG A 52 -11.58 -9.10 -13.14
CA ARG A 52 -10.89 -10.34 -13.52
C ARG A 52 -10.86 -11.33 -12.36
N GLU A 53 -11.55 -12.45 -12.52
CA GLU A 53 -11.53 -13.54 -11.54
C GLU A 53 -10.30 -14.45 -11.72
N HIS A 54 -9.76 -14.89 -10.60
CA HIS A 54 -8.67 -15.84 -10.52
C HIS A 54 -9.10 -17.07 -9.71
N GLN A 55 -8.75 -18.27 -10.18
CA GLN A 55 -8.97 -19.49 -9.42
C GLN A 55 -7.84 -19.63 -8.40
N ILE A 56 -8.15 -19.54 -7.11
CA ILE A 56 -7.19 -19.61 -6.02
C ILE A 56 -7.83 -20.22 -4.76
N ALA A 57 -7.11 -21.11 -4.08
CA ALA A 57 -7.58 -21.79 -2.86
C ALA A 57 -8.95 -22.47 -3.00
N GLY A 58 -9.31 -22.91 -4.22
CA GLY A 58 -10.62 -23.53 -4.49
C GLY A 58 -11.75 -22.54 -4.78
N GLU A 59 -11.51 -21.25 -4.75
CA GLU A 59 -12.48 -20.17 -4.95
C GLU A 59 -12.16 -19.34 -6.20
N ARG A 60 -13.17 -18.58 -6.68
CA ARG A 60 -12.99 -17.58 -7.74
C ARG A 60 -13.04 -16.19 -7.11
N LEU A 61 -11.91 -15.49 -7.11
CA LEU A 61 -11.74 -14.20 -6.46
C LEU A 61 -11.10 -13.20 -7.42
N THR A 62 -11.55 -11.95 -7.37
CA THR A 62 -10.83 -10.82 -7.96
C THR A 62 -9.71 -10.36 -7.03
N LEU A 63 -8.77 -9.55 -7.54
CA LEU A 63 -7.74 -8.96 -6.68
C LEU A 63 -8.35 -8.08 -5.59
N GLU A 64 -9.42 -7.35 -5.92
CA GLU A 64 -10.15 -6.54 -4.93
C GLU A 64 -10.77 -7.40 -3.83
N LEU A 65 -11.42 -8.52 -4.16
CA LEU A 65 -11.97 -9.45 -3.17
C LEU A 65 -10.88 -10.08 -2.30
N ILE A 66 -9.72 -10.40 -2.88
CA ILE A 66 -8.58 -10.90 -2.09
C ILE A 66 -8.14 -9.83 -1.07
N GLU A 67 -8.02 -8.58 -1.49
CA GLU A 67 -7.64 -7.48 -0.60
C GLU A 67 -8.68 -7.25 0.50
N GLU A 68 -9.99 -7.19 0.13
CA GLU A 68 -11.05 -6.82 1.07
C GLU A 68 -11.48 -7.97 1.99
N GLU A 69 -11.58 -9.19 1.47
CA GLU A 69 -12.18 -10.30 2.21
C GLU A 69 -11.14 -11.26 2.79
N ARG A 70 -9.91 -11.27 2.28
CA ARG A 70 -8.87 -12.21 2.70
C ARG A 70 -7.70 -11.56 3.42
N ILE A 71 -7.37 -10.29 3.11
CA ILE A 71 -6.25 -9.56 3.72
C ILE A 71 -6.74 -8.57 4.77
N ALA A 72 -7.70 -7.73 4.45
CA ALA A 72 -8.21 -6.69 5.35
C ALA A 72 -8.71 -7.20 6.72
N PRO A 73 -9.35 -8.38 6.83
CA PRO A 73 -9.84 -8.88 8.12
C PRO A 73 -8.74 -9.18 9.15
N PHE A 74 -7.46 -9.24 8.75
CA PHE A 74 -6.36 -9.35 9.70
C PHE A 74 -6.12 -8.05 10.48
N GLY A 75 -6.66 -6.91 10.03
CA GLY A 75 -6.59 -5.64 10.74
C GLY A 75 -5.21 -4.98 10.72
N ASP A 76 -4.26 -5.47 9.93
CA ASP A 76 -2.93 -4.90 9.80
C ASP A 76 -2.84 -4.00 8.53
N PRO A 77 -2.84 -2.66 8.67
CA PRO A 77 -2.79 -1.75 7.53
C PRO A 77 -1.48 -1.83 6.75
N ARG A 78 -0.38 -2.33 7.35
CA ARG A 78 0.91 -2.53 6.67
C ARG A 78 0.79 -3.53 5.51
N ALA A 79 -0.12 -4.50 5.62
CA ALA A 79 -0.41 -5.45 4.57
C ALA A 79 -0.87 -4.76 3.27
N HIS A 80 -1.61 -3.64 3.37
CA HIS A 80 -2.02 -2.85 2.21
C HIS A 80 -0.81 -2.27 1.43
N LEU A 81 0.26 -1.89 2.14
CA LEU A 81 1.51 -1.42 1.56
C LEU A 81 2.37 -2.56 0.98
N ALA A 82 2.10 -3.80 1.36
CA ALA A 82 2.78 -4.99 0.84
C ALA A 82 2.19 -5.47 -0.50
N LEU A 83 1.09 -4.87 -0.98
CA LEU A 83 0.41 -5.24 -2.21
C LEU A 83 0.97 -4.45 -3.40
N GLY A 84 1.66 -5.13 -4.30
CA GLY A 84 2.11 -4.57 -5.56
C GLY A 84 0.93 -4.36 -6.53
N ARG A 85 0.88 -3.21 -7.17
CA ARG A 85 -0.17 -2.89 -8.17
C ARG A 85 0.33 -2.97 -9.61
N GLY A 86 1.59 -3.36 -9.82
CA GLY A 86 2.22 -3.39 -11.14
C GLY A 86 2.45 -2.00 -11.74
N ALA A 87 2.37 -0.95 -10.96
CA ALA A 87 2.49 0.44 -11.38
C ALA A 87 3.67 1.13 -10.69
N VAL A 88 4.21 2.18 -11.30
CA VAL A 88 5.33 2.98 -10.74
C VAL A 88 4.97 3.55 -9.37
N GLY A 89 3.70 3.96 -9.17
CA GLY A 89 3.22 4.45 -7.87
C GLY A 89 3.07 3.39 -6.78
N SER A 90 3.25 2.09 -7.12
CA SER A 90 3.18 1.01 -6.13
C SER A 90 4.37 1.01 -5.19
N PRO A 91 4.17 0.54 -3.94
CA PRO A 91 5.29 0.11 -3.12
C PRO A 91 6.12 -0.94 -3.85
N ARG A 92 7.39 -1.02 -3.49
CA ARG A 92 8.31 -1.96 -4.10
C ARG A 92 7.90 -3.41 -3.82
N LEU A 93 7.79 -4.21 -4.86
CA LEU A 93 7.63 -5.65 -4.71
C LEU A 93 8.92 -6.24 -4.12
N ARG A 94 8.80 -7.05 -3.09
CA ARG A 94 9.94 -7.74 -2.46
C ARG A 94 10.49 -8.84 -3.37
N SER A 95 11.79 -9.08 -3.28
CA SER A 95 12.47 -10.16 -4.00
C SER A 95 12.23 -11.55 -3.39
N GLU A 96 11.83 -11.60 -2.12
CA GLU A 96 11.45 -12.82 -1.42
C GLU A 96 9.97 -12.82 -1.04
N PRO A 97 9.34 -14.01 -0.91
CA PRO A 97 7.96 -14.11 -0.46
C PRO A 97 7.84 -13.75 1.03
N PHE A 98 6.66 -13.30 1.43
CA PHE A 98 6.30 -13.19 2.83
C PHE A 98 6.22 -14.57 3.46
N ARG A 99 6.75 -14.71 4.67
CA ARG A 99 6.85 -15.97 5.41
C ARG A 99 6.30 -15.82 6.80
N GLU A 100 5.66 -16.88 7.29
CA GLU A 100 5.01 -16.92 8.61
C GLU A 100 5.89 -16.38 9.73
N LEU A 101 7.11 -16.91 9.87
CA LEU A 101 8.03 -16.57 10.96
C LEU A 101 8.75 -15.22 10.78
N GLU A 102 8.70 -14.66 9.60
CA GLU A 102 9.38 -13.41 9.24
C GLU A 102 8.38 -12.26 8.98
N LEU A 103 7.07 -12.55 9.03
CA LEU A 103 6.03 -11.64 8.55
C LEU A 103 6.10 -10.27 9.23
N GLU A 104 6.26 -10.23 10.54
CA GLU A 104 6.36 -8.99 11.30
C GLU A 104 7.52 -8.12 10.80
N THR A 105 8.72 -8.68 10.78
CA THR A 105 9.92 -7.98 10.31
C THR A 105 9.80 -7.58 8.83
N GLN A 106 9.15 -8.42 8.00
CA GLN A 106 8.94 -8.11 6.59
C GLN A 106 7.95 -6.95 6.40
N LEU A 107 6.88 -6.87 7.19
CA LEU A 107 5.93 -5.76 7.15
C LEU A 107 6.54 -4.46 7.70
N GLU A 108 7.35 -4.53 8.75
CA GLU A 108 8.14 -3.37 9.21
C GLU A 108 9.07 -2.85 8.12
N ALA A 109 9.77 -3.74 7.42
CA ALA A 109 10.64 -3.37 6.32
C ALA A 109 9.87 -2.76 5.14
N VAL A 110 8.64 -3.21 4.85
CA VAL A 110 7.76 -2.59 3.84
C VAL A 110 7.43 -1.15 4.23
N VAL A 111 7.06 -0.90 5.48
CA VAL A 111 6.76 0.46 5.97
C VAL A 111 8.01 1.34 5.90
N ALA A 112 9.16 0.84 6.30
CA ALA A 112 10.42 1.59 6.26
C ALA A 112 10.80 1.97 4.82
N ASP A 113 10.72 1.04 3.87
CA ASP A 113 10.97 1.30 2.44
C ASP A 113 9.97 2.30 1.86
N PHE A 114 8.69 2.17 2.22
CA PHE A 114 7.65 3.12 1.81
C PHE A 114 7.90 4.52 2.36
N ALA A 115 8.15 4.65 3.66
CA ALA A 115 8.32 5.94 4.33
C ALA A 115 9.58 6.69 3.89
N THR A 116 10.63 5.97 3.46
CA THR A 116 11.91 6.56 3.01
C THR A 116 12.01 6.75 1.50
N THR A 117 10.98 6.34 0.75
CA THR A 117 10.94 6.50 -0.71
C THR A 117 10.23 7.82 -1.08
N PRO A 118 10.89 8.81 -1.69
CA PRO A 118 10.34 10.16 -1.92
C PRO A 118 9.03 10.21 -2.71
N ARG A 119 8.78 9.26 -3.63
CA ARG A 119 7.50 9.17 -4.36
C ARG A 119 6.32 8.72 -3.47
N HIS A 120 6.60 8.17 -2.29
CA HIS A 120 5.58 7.72 -1.36
C HIS A 120 5.42 8.64 -0.16
N VAL A 121 6.54 9.20 0.33
CA VAL A 121 6.53 10.14 1.44
C VAL A 121 7.59 11.22 1.19
N THR A 122 7.18 12.47 1.23
CA THR A 122 8.06 13.64 1.18
C THR A 122 7.78 14.51 2.39
N VAL A 123 8.82 14.77 3.19
CA VAL A 123 8.79 15.72 4.30
C VAL A 123 9.57 16.97 3.88
N ASP A 124 8.86 17.99 3.42
CA ASP A 124 9.45 19.27 3.03
C ASP A 124 9.33 20.30 4.17
N ARG A 125 10.39 20.40 4.96
CA ARG A 125 10.47 21.33 6.10
C ARG A 125 10.58 22.79 5.67
N ALA A 126 11.06 23.07 4.46
CA ALA A 126 11.18 24.44 3.96
C ALA A 126 9.82 24.97 3.47
N ALA A 127 8.98 24.09 2.97
CA ALA A 127 7.63 24.43 2.53
C ALA A 127 6.54 24.15 3.59
N ASP A 128 6.91 23.72 4.79
CA ASP A 128 5.98 23.27 5.84
C ASP A 128 4.95 22.26 5.32
N GLN A 129 5.42 21.20 4.65
CA GLN A 129 4.56 20.26 3.97
C GLN A 129 4.98 18.79 4.18
N VAL A 130 3.98 17.94 4.35
CA VAL A 130 4.10 16.49 4.27
C VAL A 130 3.21 15.99 3.14
N VAL A 131 3.82 15.36 2.14
CA VAL A 131 3.10 14.80 0.99
C VAL A 131 3.25 13.29 1.02
N VAL A 132 2.13 12.57 1.01
CA VAL A 132 2.14 11.11 1.05
C VAL A 132 1.47 10.52 -0.18
N SER A 133 1.74 9.26 -0.50
CA SER A 133 1.10 8.57 -1.61
C SER A 133 -0.42 8.54 -1.46
N ALA A 134 -1.16 8.78 -2.55
CA ALA A 134 -2.60 8.62 -2.62
C ALA A 134 -3.08 7.21 -2.18
N LEU A 135 -2.20 6.21 -2.25
CA LEU A 135 -2.47 4.85 -1.77
C LEU A 135 -3.00 4.82 -0.33
N LEU A 136 -2.47 5.70 0.55
CA LEU A 136 -2.91 5.80 1.94
C LEU A 136 -4.34 6.37 2.08
N GLY A 137 -4.79 7.14 1.10
CA GLY A 137 -6.14 7.70 1.04
C GLY A 137 -7.20 6.74 0.47
N TRP A 138 -6.81 5.65 -0.19
CA TRP A 138 -7.79 4.72 -0.80
C TRP A 138 -8.55 3.87 0.24
N ARG A 139 -7.95 3.67 1.41
CA ARG A 139 -8.53 2.88 2.51
C ARG A 139 -8.36 3.65 3.83
N PRO A 140 -8.99 4.83 3.95
CA PRO A 140 -8.74 5.76 5.06
C PRO A 140 -9.01 5.13 6.42
N ASP A 141 -10.05 4.32 6.54
CA ASP A 141 -10.44 3.68 7.80
C ASP A 141 -9.38 2.74 8.35
N ARG A 142 -8.62 2.07 7.47
CA ARG A 142 -7.54 1.16 7.87
C ARG A 142 -6.40 1.90 8.56
N PHE A 143 -6.01 3.05 8.01
CA PHE A 143 -4.92 3.86 8.56
C PHE A 143 -5.39 4.74 9.73
N ALA A 144 -6.64 5.21 9.70
CA ALA A 144 -7.23 5.96 10.81
C ALA A 144 -7.24 5.16 12.12
N GLY A 145 -7.36 3.83 12.04
CA GLY A 145 -7.28 2.93 13.20
C GLY A 145 -5.93 2.94 13.93
N LEU A 146 -4.86 3.43 13.30
CA LEU A 146 -3.54 3.62 13.91
C LEU A 146 -3.42 4.92 14.72
N ALA A 147 -4.39 5.83 14.58
CA ALA A 147 -4.42 7.05 15.37
C ALA A 147 -4.61 6.71 16.84
N GLY A 148 -3.72 7.20 17.71
CA GLY A 148 -3.92 7.13 19.14
C GLY A 148 -5.19 7.91 19.57
N ALA A 149 -5.60 7.72 20.81
CA ALA A 149 -6.77 8.40 21.39
C ALA A 149 -6.59 9.92 21.53
N ASP A 150 -5.34 10.40 21.47
CA ASP A 150 -5.04 11.83 21.60
C ASP A 150 -5.42 12.60 20.31
N ASP A 151 -6.39 13.49 20.44
CA ASP A 151 -6.89 14.37 19.37
C ASP A 151 -6.45 15.84 19.55
N SER A 152 -5.46 16.08 20.40
CA SER A 152 -4.96 17.44 20.71
C SER A 152 -4.33 18.14 19.50
N THR A 153 -4.00 17.39 18.44
CA THR A 153 -3.32 17.92 17.25
C THR A 153 -4.24 18.68 16.29
N GLY A 154 -5.57 18.51 16.39
CA GLY A 154 -6.54 19.04 15.42
C GLY A 154 -6.49 18.39 14.03
N ARG A 155 -5.74 17.29 13.87
CA ARG A 155 -5.65 16.53 12.61
C ARG A 155 -6.72 15.45 12.53
N SER A 156 -7.10 15.09 11.31
CA SER A 156 -7.99 13.96 11.10
C SER A 156 -7.37 12.65 11.64
N ALA A 157 -8.20 11.67 11.98
CA ALA A 157 -7.72 10.36 12.42
C ALA A 157 -6.82 9.69 11.36
N LEU A 158 -7.13 9.87 10.06
CA LEU A 158 -6.29 9.39 8.97
C LEU A 158 -4.90 10.02 9.00
N GLU A 159 -4.80 11.34 9.09
CA GLU A 159 -3.49 12.03 9.14
C GLU A 159 -2.67 11.58 10.34
N ARG A 160 -3.28 11.48 11.53
CA ARG A 160 -2.59 10.99 12.73
C ARG A 160 -2.13 9.55 12.56
N GLY A 161 -2.98 8.68 12.02
CA GLY A 161 -2.64 7.28 11.78
C GLY A 161 -1.51 7.11 10.77
N VAL A 162 -1.52 7.89 9.68
CA VAL A 162 -0.43 7.90 8.69
C VAL A 162 0.86 8.42 9.31
N VAL A 163 0.83 9.52 10.04
CA VAL A 163 2.01 10.04 10.74
C VAL A 163 2.58 9.01 11.72
N SER A 164 1.72 8.36 12.52
CA SER A 164 2.11 7.29 13.43
C SER A 164 2.81 6.13 12.71
N LEU A 165 2.31 5.76 11.51
CA LEU A 165 2.86 4.68 10.71
C LEU A 165 4.26 4.99 10.17
N ILE A 166 4.45 6.21 9.60
CA ILE A 166 5.69 6.56 8.88
C ILE A 166 6.79 7.10 9.79
N ALA A 167 6.44 7.80 10.86
CA ALA A 167 7.39 8.50 11.72
C ALA A 167 8.53 7.63 12.25
N PRO A 168 8.33 6.37 12.68
CA PRO A 168 9.43 5.52 13.16
C PRO A 168 10.55 5.31 12.14
N ALA A 169 10.23 5.34 10.84
CA ALA A 169 11.19 5.09 9.76
C ALA A 169 11.89 6.36 9.25
N LEU A 170 11.43 7.55 9.64
CA LEU A 170 11.97 8.83 9.18
C LEU A 170 13.21 9.26 9.97
N PHE A 171 13.99 10.19 9.42
CA PHE A 171 15.14 10.78 10.10
C PHE A 171 14.73 11.54 11.36
N PRO A 172 15.61 11.66 12.39
CA PRO A 172 15.30 12.39 13.62
C PRO A 172 14.80 13.82 13.40
N SER A 173 15.35 14.53 12.42
CA SER A 173 14.94 15.91 12.08
C SER A 173 13.54 15.97 11.44
N GLU A 174 13.15 14.95 10.69
CA GLU A 174 11.80 14.86 10.11
C GLU A 174 10.78 14.50 11.18
N ARG A 175 11.13 13.57 12.09
CA ARG A 175 10.28 13.25 13.25
C ARG A 175 10.05 14.47 14.14
N ALA A 176 11.09 15.28 14.40
CA ALA A 176 10.95 16.51 15.17
C ALA A 176 9.98 17.48 14.48
N PHE A 177 10.10 17.64 13.16
CA PHE A 177 9.18 18.47 12.37
C PHE A 177 7.74 17.96 12.42
N LEU A 178 7.53 16.64 12.32
CA LEU A 178 6.19 16.06 12.46
C LEU A 178 5.60 16.33 13.86
N ALA A 179 6.42 16.28 14.90
CA ALA A 179 5.99 16.53 16.27
C ALA A 179 5.57 18.01 16.51
N GLU A 180 6.13 18.98 15.77
CA GLU A 180 5.72 20.39 15.81
C GLU A 180 4.29 20.58 15.30
N ASN A 181 3.80 19.69 14.45
CA ASN A 181 2.43 19.62 13.93
C ASN A 181 1.98 20.90 13.17
N THR A 182 2.92 21.63 12.57
CA THR A 182 2.65 22.90 11.84
C THR A 182 2.48 22.71 10.34
N PHE A 183 2.81 21.54 9.82
CA PHE A 183 2.83 21.23 8.38
C PHE A 183 1.44 21.09 7.76
N ARG A 184 1.36 21.34 6.46
CA ARG A 184 0.21 20.97 5.61
C ARG A 184 0.35 19.52 5.18
N PHE A 185 -0.75 18.77 5.21
CA PHE A 185 -0.81 17.39 4.75
C PHE A 185 -1.48 17.32 3.38
N SER A 186 -0.89 16.59 2.45
CA SER A 186 -1.43 16.40 1.09
C SER A 186 -1.00 15.07 0.48
N TYR A 187 -1.49 14.77 -0.72
CA TYR A 187 -1.25 13.51 -1.39
C TYR A 187 -0.50 13.71 -2.71
N HIS A 188 0.47 12.83 -2.99
CA HIS A 188 0.99 12.62 -4.34
C HIS A 188 -0.07 11.95 -5.20
N GLU A 189 -0.16 12.32 -6.48
CA GLU A 189 -0.91 11.54 -7.45
C GLU A 189 -0.28 10.15 -7.61
N PHE A 190 -1.14 9.14 -7.79
CA PHE A 190 -0.65 7.78 -8.01
C PHE A 190 -0.24 7.58 -9.47
N ASP A 191 0.99 7.19 -9.70
CA ASP A 191 1.53 6.94 -11.03
C ASP A 191 1.13 5.55 -11.54
N TRP A 192 0.13 5.49 -12.42
CA TRP A 192 -0.39 4.26 -12.99
C TRP A 192 0.43 3.72 -14.17
N ARG A 193 1.51 4.34 -14.57
CA ARG A 193 2.40 3.74 -15.59
C ARG A 193 2.91 2.39 -15.11
N LEU A 194 3.03 1.43 -16.05
CA LEU A 194 3.61 0.13 -15.75
C LEU A 194 5.03 0.29 -15.17
N ASN A 195 5.28 -0.43 -14.08
CA ASN A 195 6.59 -0.45 -13.40
C ASN A 195 7.53 -1.47 -14.06
#